data_5452dce95b4e2337e9b4064472ae7cc3
#
_entry.id   5452dce95b4e2337e9b4064472ae7cc3
#
_cell.length_a   1.000
_cell.length_b   1.000
_cell.length_c   1.000
_cell.angle_alpha   90.00
_cell.angle_beta   90.00
_cell.angle_gamma   90.00
#
_symmetry.space_group_name_H-M   'P 1'
#
loop_
_entity.id
_entity.type
_entity.pdbx_description
1 polymer ?
#
loop_
_entity_poly.entity_id
_entity_poly.type
_entity_poly.pdbx_seq_one_letter_code
_entity_poly.pdbx_strand_id
1 'polypeptide(L)'
;MEHLANILANKNTRFLVVGGAGSLYTDESLTTQLFTTPDFPTDYYPIASNQAKGLDVLRNRKDVKWTYVSPAAEFGYEWERKGEYQLAGEVFTVNAKGKSEISYADYAIAMVDEAEKGNHINQRISVLWK
;
A
#
# COMPACT_ATOMS: atom_id res chain seq x y z
N MET A 1 7.80 6.50 11.58
CA MET A 1 8.46 5.74 10.48
C MET A 1 9.97 5.81 10.55
N GLU A 2 10.54 6.98 10.72
CA GLU A 2 11.99 7.17 10.80
C GLU A 2 12.65 6.29 11.88
N HIS A 3 12.05 6.25 13.05
CA HIS A 3 12.56 5.46 14.17
C HIS A 3 12.61 3.96 13.84
N LEU A 4 11.54 3.44 13.26
CA LEU A 4 11.50 2.02 12.86
C LEU A 4 12.54 1.72 11.78
N ALA A 5 12.67 2.61 10.81
CA ALA A 5 13.68 2.46 9.76
C ALA A 5 15.10 2.44 10.34
N ASN A 6 15.37 3.30 11.32
CA ASN A 6 16.67 3.34 11.98
C ASN A 6 17.00 2.04 12.73
N ILE A 7 16.00 1.46 13.40
CA ILE A 7 16.18 0.18 14.10
C ILE A 7 16.50 -0.95 13.11
N LEU A 8 15.89 -0.92 11.93
CA LEU A 8 16.00 -1.97 10.93
C LEU A 8 17.12 -1.72 9.91
N ALA A 9 17.84 -0.62 10.04
CA ALA A 9 18.91 -0.25 9.11
C ALA A 9 20.00 -1.31 9.04
N ASN A 10 20.37 -1.69 7.83
CA ASN A 10 21.42 -2.67 7.54
C ASN A 10 21.15 -4.07 8.12
N LYS A 11 19.90 -4.38 8.44
CA LYS A 11 19.51 -5.70 8.91
C LYS A 11 18.88 -6.50 7.78
N ASN A 12 18.93 -7.82 7.89
CA ASN A 12 18.34 -8.73 6.91
C ASN A 12 16.83 -8.90 7.11
N THR A 13 16.24 -8.24 8.09
CA THR A 13 14.83 -8.32 8.41
C THR A 13 14.00 -7.55 7.38
N ARG A 14 12.94 -8.20 6.86
CA ARG A 14 11.97 -7.54 5.99
C ARG A 14 11.06 -6.64 6.82
N PHE A 15 10.77 -5.48 6.28
CA PHE A 15 9.83 -4.54 6.90
C PHE A 15 8.63 -4.34 5.97
N LEU A 16 7.50 -4.99 6.33
CA LEU A 16 6.26 -4.90 5.57
C LEU A 16 5.31 -3.93 6.27
N VAL A 17 4.85 -2.94 5.53
CA VAL A 17 3.99 -1.88 6.06
C VAL A 17 2.60 -2.00 5.47
N VAL A 18 1.59 -2.05 6.35
CA VAL A 18 0.20 -1.90 5.94
C VAL A 18 -0.03 -0.42 5.68
N GLY A 19 -0.06 -0.04 4.41
CA GLY A 19 -0.26 1.34 4.01
C GLY A 19 -1.71 1.69 3.75
N GLY A 20 -1.91 2.82 3.09
CA GLY A 20 -3.23 3.27 2.65
C GLY A 20 -3.27 3.46 1.14
N ALA A 21 -4.48 3.61 0.60
CA ALA A 21 -4.69 3.88 -0.81
C ALA A 21 -4.52 5.35 -1.18
N GLY A 22 -4.55 6.24 -0.19
CA GLY A 22 -4.54 7.69 -0.45
C GLY A 22 -3.29 8.19 -1.17
N SER A 23 -2.16 7.54 -0.98
CA SER A 23 -0.91 7.93 -1.64
C SER A 23 -0.74 7.34 -3.04
N LEU A 24 -1.67 6.51 -3.51
CA LEU A 24 -1.65 6.03 -4.90
C LEU A 24 -1.85 7.21 -5.85
N TYR A 25 -1.22 7.13 -7.00
CA TYR A 25 -1.32 8.17 -8.01
C TYR A 25 -2.54 7.98 -8.90
N THR A 26 -3.09 9.08 -9.40
CA THR A 26 -4.31 9.05 -10.23
C THR A 26 -4.04 8.49 -11.63
N ASP A 27 -2.81 8.63 -12.12
CA ASP A 27 -2.40 8.13 -13.44
C ASP A 27 -0.89 7.87 -13.51
N GLU A 28 -0.44 7.41 -14.65
CA GLU A 28 0.96 7.01 -14.86
C GLU A 28 1.95 8.17 -14.91
N SER A 29 1.48 9.42 -14.91
CA SER A 29 2.38 10.57 -14.77
C SER A 29 3.02 10.65 -13.38
N LEU A 30 2.42 9.97 -12.38
CA LEU A 30 2.88 9.92 -11.00
C LEU A 30 3.06 11.32 -10.39
N THR A 31 2.12 12.21 -10.67
CA THR A 31 2.20 13.60 -10.19
C THR A 31 1.13 13.95 -9.18
N THR A 32 -0.05 13.32 -9.25
CA THR A 32 -1.18 13.63 -8.38
C THR A 32 -1.58 12.40 -7.57
N GLN A 33 -1.53 12.52 -6.24
CA GLN A 33 -1.96 11.45 -5.35
C GLN A 33 -3.45 11.60 -5.02
N LEU A 34 -4.12 10.47 -4.77
CA LEU A 34 -5.56 10.47 -4.50
C LEU A 34 -5.96 11.41 -3.35
N PHE A 35 -5.17 11.44 -2.26
CA PHE A 35 -5.54 12.23 -1.09
C PHE A 35 -5.46 13.74 -1.34
N THR A 36 -4.83 14.17 -2.43
CA THR A 36 -4.75 15.60 -2.80
C THR A 36 -5.86 16.03 -3.76
N THR A 37 -6.71 15.10 -4.20
CA THR A 37 -7.81 15.42 -5.12
C THR A 37 -9.00 16.02 -4.37
N PRO A 38 -9.83 16.86 -5.04
CA PRO A 38 -10.98 17.49 -4.38
C PRO A 38 -12.02 16.49 -3.86
N ASP A 39 -12.13 15.32 -4.48
CA ASP A 39 -13.12 14.30 -4.12
C ASP A 39 -12.72 13.46 -2.93
N PHE A 40 -11.49 13.58 -2.45
CA PHE A 40 -11.02 12.77 -1.34
C PHE A 40 -11.72 13.19 -0.04
N PRO A 41 -12.28 12.23 0.74
CA PRO A 41 -12.98 12.56 1.98
C PRO A 41 -12.08 13.28 2.98
N THR A 42 -12.53 14.45 3.46
CA THR A 42 -11.74 15.28 4.37
C THR A 42 -11.44 14.59 5.70
N ASP A 43 -12.32 13.71 6.15
CA ASP A 43 -12.13 12.97 7.40
C ASP A 43 -10.93 12.03 7.35
N TYR A 44 -10.58 11.55 6.17
CA TYR A 44 -9.44 10.63 5.99
C TYR A 44 -8.13 11.34 5.64
N TYR A 45 -8.19 12.64 5.39
CA TYR A 45 -7.01 13.41 4.97
C TYR A 45 -5.85 13.34 5.97
N PRO A 46 -6.07 13.52 7.29
CA PRO A 46 -4.96 13.45 8.24
C PRO A 46 -4.24 12.10 8.23
N ILE A 47 -5.01 11.01 8.15
CA ILE A 47 -4.44 9.66 8.11
C ILE A 47 -3.68 9.46 6.80
N ALA A 48 -4.31 9.78 5.67
CA ALA A 48 -3.72 9.57 4.35
C ALA A 48 -2.45 10.41 4.16
N SER A 49 -2.45 11.66 4.59
CA SER A 49 -1.28 12.53 4.46
C SER A 49 -0.11 12.05 5.33
N ASN A 50 -0.39 11.56 6.53
CA ASN A 50 0.64 11.04 7.41
C ASN A 50 1.20 9.71 6.91
N GLN A 51 0.35 8.84 6.36
CA GLN A 51 0.80 7.60 5.73
C GLN A 51 1.69 7.89 4.51
N ALA A 52 1.33 8.89 3.72
CA ALA A 52 2.14 9.32 2.57
C ALA A 52 3.53 9.79 3.01
N LYS A 53 3.60 10.56 4.09
CA LYS A 53 4.88 10.99 4.66
C LYS A 53 5.73 9.81 5.11
N GLY A 54 5.11 8.80 5.72
CA GLY A 54 5.81 7.57 6.11
C GLY A 54 6.40 6.83 4.91
N LEU A 55 5.65 6.76 3.82
CA LEU A 55 6.15 6.17 2.58
C LEU A 55 7.33 6.97 2.02
N ASP A 56 7.26 8.30 2.05
CA ASP A 56 8.35 9.16 1.58
C ASP A 56 9.64 8.92 2.37
N VAL A 57 9.54 8.72 3.69
CA VAL A 57 10.68 8.35 4.52
C VAL A 57 11.31 7.05 4.01
N LEU A 58 10.50 6.02 3.77
CA LEU A 58 10.98 4.73 3.28
C LEU A 58 11.61 4.82 1.90
N ARG A 59 11.07 5.63 1.01
CA ARG A 59 11.63 5.80 -0.35
C ARG A 59 13.06 6.32 -0.34
N ASN A 60 13.48 7.00 0.73
CA ASN A 60 14.83 7.51 0.90
C ASN A 60 15.75 6.53 1.64
N ARG A 61 15.24 5.34 2.00
CA ARG A 61 16.00 4.35 2.78
C ARG A 61 16.32 3.14 1.92
N LYS A 62 17.58 3.03 1.53
CA LYS A 62 18.09 1.86 0.80
C LYS A 62 18.72 0.82 1.75
N ASP A 63 18.90 1.19 3.00
CA ASP A 63 19.48 0.38 4.06
C ASP A 63 18.44 -0.46 4.82
N VAL A 64 17.16 -0.35 4.43
CA VAL A 64 16.04 -1.10 5.02
C VAL A 64 15.34 -1.89 3.91
N LYS A 65 15.05 -3.15 4.17
CA LYS A 65 14.32 -4.01 3.20
C LYS A 65 12.83 -3.84 3.38
N TRP A 66 12.30 -2.71 2.94
CA TRP A 66 10.89 -2.37 3.11
C TRP A 66 10.05 -2.74 1.90
N THR A 67 8.78 -3.05 2.16
CA THR A 67 7.72 -3.11 1.17
C THR A 67 6.49 -2.43 1.76
N TYR A 68 5.97 -1.45 1.06
CA TYR A 68 4.79 -0.72 1.48
C TYR A 68 3.60 -1.24 0.68
N VAL A 69 2.60 -1.83 1.36
CA VAL A 69 1.48 -2.50 0.70
C VAL A 69 0.22 -1.67 0.91
N SER A 70 -0.19 -0.97 -0.14
CA SER A 70 -1.44 -0.20 -0.14
C SER A 70 -2.62 -1.12 -0.39
N PRO A 71 -3.66 -1.08 0.45
CA PRO A 71 -4.89 -1.80 0.14
C PRO A 71 -5.66 -1.09 -0.98
N ALA A 72 -6.72 -1.71 -1.45
CA ALA A 72 -7.69 -1.08 -2.32
C ALA A 72 -8.36 0.10 -1.61
N ALA A 73 -8.99 0.99 -2.36
CA ALA A 73 -9.67 2.17 -1.81
C ALA A 73 -10.78 1.78 -0.83
N GLU A 74 -11.49 0.70 -1.11
CA GLU A 74 -12.46 0.12 -0.18
C GLU A 74 -11.84 -1.11 0.45
N PHE A 75 -11.58 -1.03 1.74
CA PHE A 75 -10.87 -2.03 2.51
C PHE A 75 -11.81 -2.57 3.59
N GLY A 76 -12.37 -3.78 3.36
CA GLY A 76 -13.48 -4.30 4.13
C GLY A 76 -13.10 -5.17 5.31
N TYR A 77 -13.38 -4.67 6.52
CA TYR A 77 -13.36 -5.47 7.72
C TYR A 77 -14.59 -6.39 7.70
N GLU A 78 -14.44 -7.65 8.03
CA GLU A 78 -15.51 -8.66 8.02
C GLU A 78 -16.10 -8.99 6.64
N TRP A 79 -15.52 -8.47 5.55
CA TRP A 79 -15.90 -8.92 4.22
C TRP A 79 -15.40 -10.35 3.98
N GLU A 80 -16.05 -11.04 3.05
CA GLU A 80 -15.73 -12.43 2.75
C GLU A 80 -14.30 -12.63 2.28
N ARG A 81 -13.79 -13.83 2.51
CA ARG A 81 -12.50 -14.26 1.97
C ARG A 81 -12.78 -14.99 0.65
N LYS A 82 -12.31 -14.40 -0.46
CA LYS A 82 -12.45 -15.01 -1.78
C LYS A 82 -11.27 -15.93 -2.15
N GLY A 83 -10.16 -15.76 -1.46
CA GLY A 83 -8.98 -16.56 -1.71
C GLY A 83 -8.17 -16.11 -2.93
N GLU A 84 -8.43 -14.92 -3.46
CA GLU A 84 -7.72 -14.40 -4.64
C GLU A 84 -7.54 -12.90 -4.55
N TYR A 85 -6.53 -12.40 -5.26
CA TYR A 85 -6.24 -10.97 -5.35
C TYR A 85 -5.41 -10.72 -6.60
N GLN A 86 -5.28 -9.45 -6.98
CA GLN A 86 -4.30 -9.02 -7.97
C GLN A 86 -3.43 -7.91 -7.38
N LEU A 87 -2.21 -7.84 -7.89
CA LEU A 87 -1.27 -6.79 -7.52
C LEU A 87 -1.29 -5.68 -8.56
N ALA A 88 -1.13 -4.46 -8.09
CA ALA A 88 -0.82 -3.30 -8.92
C ALA A 88 0.33 -2.54 -8.25
N GLY A 89 0.75 -1.46 -8.86
CA GLY A 89 1.90 -0.69 -8.39
C GLY A 89 1.51 0.65 -7.80
N GLU A 90 2.11 1.68 -8.31
CA GLU A 90 1.99 3.06 -7.83
C GLU A 90 0.66 3.72 -8.20
N VAL A 91 0.00 3.26 -9.24
CA VAL A 91 -1.19 3.90 -9.78
C VAL A 91 -2.45 3.25 -9.23
N PHE A 92 -3.42 4.09 -8.85
CA PHE A 92 -4.74 3.61 -8.44
C PHE A 92 -5.35 2.79 -9.57
N THR A 93 -5.75 1.57 -9.24
CA THR A 93 -6.22 0.58 -10.20
C THR A 93 -7.58 0.06 -9.79
N VAL A 94 -8.43 -0.19 -10.77
CA VAL A 94 -9.72 -0.85 -10.57
C VAL A 94 -9.73 -2.20 -11.29
N ASN A 95 -10.60 -3.11 -10.82
CA ASN A 95 -10.76 -4.41 -11.46
C ASN A 95 -11.68 -4.33 -12.69
N ALA A 96 -11.96 -5.48 -13.31
CA ALA A 96 -12.81 -5.56 -14.49
C ALA A 96 -14.23 -5.02 -14.27
N LYS A 97 -14.68 -4.95 -13.01
CA LYS A 97 -15.99 -4.38 -12.64
C LYS A 97 -15.91 -2.89 -12.30
N GLY A 98 -14.76 -2.26 -12.49
CA GLY A 98 -14.55 -0.85 -12.17
C GLY A 98 -14.42 -0.56 -10.68
N LYS A 99 -14.06 -1.55 -9.88
CA LYS A 99 -14.01 -1.43 -8.42
C LYS A 99 -12.61 -1.60 -7.87
N SER A 100 -12.32 -0.81 -6.82
CA SER A 100 -11.11 -0.94 -6.03
C SER A 100 -11.51 -1.38 -4.63
N GLU A 101 -11.56 -2.67 -4.42
CA GLU A 101 -12.00 -3.28 -3.15
C GLU A 101 -11.20 -4.53 -2.83
N ILE A 102 -11.05 -4.78 -1.53
CA ILE A 102 -10.49 -6.03 -1.02
C ILE A 102 -10.91 -6.23 0.43
N SER A 103 -11.09 -7.48 0.84
CA SER A 103 -11.31 -7.81 2.25
C SER A 103 -10.00 -7.79 3.02
N TYR A 104 -10.09 -7.63 4.34
CA TYR A 104 -8.92 -7.80 5.22
C TYR A 104 -8.32 -9.19 5.06
N ALA A 105 -9.17 -10.22 4.93
CA ALA A 105 -8.71 -11.61 4.81
C ALA A 105 -7.87 -11.83 3.55
N ASP A 106 -8.31 -11.31 2.41
CA ASP A 106 -7.56 -11.48 1.16
C ASP A 106 -6.32 -10.57 1.10
N TYR A 107 -6.40 -9.39 1.68
CA TYR A 107 -5.22 -8.53 1.85
C TYR A 107 -4.15 -9.26 2.68
N ALA A 108 -4.55 -9.96 3.74
CA ALA A 108 -3.63 -10.74 4.56
C ALA A 108 -2.93 -11.84 3.77
N ILE A 109 -3.63 -12.50 2.84
CA ILE A 109 -3.01 -13.48 1.96
C ILE A 109 -1.89 -12.84 1.13
N ALA A 110 -2.16 -11.68 0.54
CA ALA A 110 -1.18 -10.96 -0.25
C ALA A 110 0.05 -10.55 0.60
N MET A 111 -0.19 -10.13 1.83
CA MET A 111 0.87 -9.73 2.76
C MET A 111 1.78 -10.92 3.09
N VAL A 112 1.20 -12.09 3.39
CA VAL A 112 1.96 -13.30 3.67
C VAL A 112 2.74 -13.75 2.43
N ASP A 113 2.11 -13.72 1.25
CA ASP A 113 2.78 -14.06 0.01
C ASP A 113 4.00 -13.18 -0.24
N GLU A 114 3.88 -11.89 0.00
CA GLU A 114 5.01 -10.96 -0.16
C GLU A 114 6.12 -11.24 0.87
N ALA A 115 5.75 -11.55 2.11
CA ALA A 115 6.70 -11.91 3.14
C ALA A 115 7.52 -13.15 2.75
N GLU A 116 6.86 -14.14 2.16
CA GLU A 116 7.52 -15.39 1.75
C GLU A 116 8.33 -15.24 0.46
N LYS A 117 7.77 -14.57 -0.54
CA LYS A 117 8.39 -14.49 -1.89
C LYS A 117 9.43 -13.38 -2.00
N GLY A 118 9.20 -12.25 -1.32
CA GLY A 118 10.15 -11.14 -1.33
C GLY A 118 10.38 -10.49 -2.69
N ASN A 119 9.35 -10.43 -3.53
CA ASN A 119 9.50 -9.94 -4.91
C ASN A 119 9.54 -8.42 -5.05
N HIS A 120 9.15 -7.68 -4.00
CA HIS A 120 8.96 -6.23 -4.09
C HIS A 120 9.71 -5.47 -3.00
N ILE A 121 10.97 -5.80 -2.79
CA ILE A 121 11.82 -5.10 -1.81
C ILE A 121 12.08 -3.68 -2.29
N ASN A 122 11.93 -2.72 -1.40
CA ASN A 122 12.09 -1.28 -1.64
C ASN A 122 11.09 -0.74 -2.67
N GLN A 123 9.86 -1.25 -2.61
CA GLN A 123 8.78 -0.82 -3.48
C GLN A 123 7.48 -0.63 -2.69
N ARG A 124 6.61 0.23 -3.23
CA ARG A 124 5.20 0.23 -2.88
C ARG A 124 4.43 -0.59 -3.92
N ILE A 125 3.59 -1.48 -3.43
CA ILE A 125 2.63 -2.21 -4.25
C ILE A 125 1.21 -1.92 -3.75
N SER A 126 0.22 -2.24 -4.55
CA SER A 126 -1.18 -2.18 -4.14
C SER A 126 -1.86 -3.51 -4.40
N VAL A 127 -2.91 -3.79 -3.62
CA VAL A 127 -3.60 -5.09 -3.63
C VAL A 127 -5.10 -4.83 -3.74
N LEU A 128 -5.74 -5.50 -4.66
CA LEU A 128 -7.20 -5.42 -4.84
C LEU A 128 -7.74 -6.75 -5.35
N TRP A 129 -9.06 -6.93 -5.24
CA TRP A 129 -9.70 -8.08 -5.85
C TRP A 129 -9.61 -8.02 -7.39
N LYS A 130 -9.60 -9.19 -7.99
CA LYS A 130 -9.68 -9.31 -9.45
C LYS A 130 -11.03 -8.88 -10.02
#